data_8a1c44c350d0d5e12e93674137072909
#
_entry.id   8a1c44c350d0d5e12e93674137072909
#
_cell.length_a   1.000
_cell.length_b   1.000
_cell.length_c   1.000
_cell.angle_alpha   90.00
_cell.angle_beta   90.00
_cell.angle_gamma   90.00
#
_symmetry.space_group_name_H-M   'P 1'
#
loop_
_entity.id
_entity.type
_entity.pdbx_description
1 polymer ?
#
loop_
_entity_poly.entity_id
_entity_poly.type
_entity_poly.pdbx_seq_one_letter_code
_entity_poly.pdbx_strand_id
1 'polypeptide(L)'
;QMCIRDRVTIRLSRAERDDRFVLPTSPETVALDADKVRFPLIIRRTQPGDRFVPLGMKGGKLVSDFLTDQKKSVWEKRHQVVVCDAEDQILWIVGNRIDHRVRITDSTRRVLLIEKLS
;
A
#
# COMPACT_ATOMS: atom_id res chain seq x y z
N GLN A 1 11.34 7.83 6.68
CA GLN A 1 10.40 7.45 7.73
C GLN A 1 9.26 8.47 7.79
N MET A 2 8.02 8.01 7.84
CA MET A 2 6.83 8.85 7.84
C MET A 2 5.92 8.44 8.99
N CYS A 3 5.27 9.44 9.61
CA CYS A 3 4.36 9.19 10.74
C CYS A 3 3.08 9.99 10.56
N ILE A 4 1.99 9.49 11.14
CA ILE A 4 0.75 10.24 11.27
C ILE A 4 0.29 10.23 12.73
N ARG A 5 -0.73 11.04 13.04
CA ARG A 5 -1.23 11.20 14.42
C ARG A 5 -1.61 9.90 15.10
N ASP A 6 -1.99 8.87 14.34
CA ASP A 6 -2.41 7.58 14.88
C ASP A 6 -1.22 6.70 15.26
N ARG A 7 -0.03 7.27 15.31
CA ARG A 7 1.21 6.57 15.67
C ARG A 7 1.59 5.47 14.69
N VAL A 8 1.13 5.57 13.44
CA VAL A 8 1.58 4.69 12.38
C VAL A 8 2.88 5.25 11.82
N THR A 9 3.93 4.46 11.91
CA THR A 9 5.25 4.82 11.40
C THR A 9 5.58 3.92 10.21
N ILE A 10 5.96 4.54 9.11
CA ILE A 10 6.26 3.85 7.86
C ILE A 10 7.72 4.13 7.50
N ARG A 11 8.45 3.10 7.13
CA ARG A 11 9.80 3.22 6.58
C ARG A 11 9.74 2.96 5.09
N LEU A 12 10.34 3.87 4.33
CA LEU A 12 10.51 3.70 2.88
C LEU A 12 11.96 3.36 2.60
N SER A 13 12.21 2.41 1.73
CA SER A 13 13.55 2.10 1.26
C SER A 13 13.48 1.66 -0.19
N ARG A 14 14.62 1.69 -0.86
CA ARG A 14 14.73 1.31 -2.26
C ARG A 14 15.62 0.09 -2.40
N ALA A 15 15.31 -0.75 -3.38
CA ALA A 15 16.12 -1.91 -3.70
C ALA A 15 16.16 -2.07 -5.22
N GLU A 16 17.22 -2.72 -5.70
CA GLU A 16 17.29 -3.15 -7.09
C GLU A 16 16.65 -4.52 -7.19
N ARG A 17 15.90 -4.76 -8.27
CA ARG A 17 15.36 -6.09 -8.52
C ARG A 17 16.40 -6.90 -9.29
N ASP A 18 17.23 -7.59 -8.52
CA ASP A 18 18.26 -8.47 -9.05
C ASP A 18 18.04 -9.91 -8.52
N ASP A 19 19.00 -10.80 -8.76
CA ASP A 19 18.90 -12.20 -8.34
C ASP A 19 18.84 -12.38 -6.82
N ARG A 20 19.20 -11.34 -6.07
CA ARG A 20 19.21 -11.39 -4.61
C ARG A 20 17.89 -10.88 -4.00
N PHE A 21 17.07 -10.23 -4.81
CA PHE A 21 15.83 -9.66 -4.29
C PHE A 21 14.83 -10.76 -3.97
N VAL A 22 14.26 -10.70 -2.77
CA VAL A 22 13.22 -11.63 -2.32
C VAL A 22 12.00 -10.82 -1.93
N LEU A 23 10.83 -11.20 -2.44
CA LEU A 23 9.57 -10.55 -2.08
C LEU A 23 9.28 -10.71 -0.60
N PRO A 24 8.88 -9.61 0.09
CA PRO A 24 8.46 -9.71 1.48
C PRO A 24 7.25 -10.62 1.62
N THR A 25 7.19 -11.35 2.72
CA THR A 25 6.07 -12.24 3.04
C THR A 25 5.24 -11.75 4.21
N SER A 26 5.71 -10.73 4.92
CA SER A 26 4.99 -10.14 6.05
C SER A 26 3.88 -9.22 5.56
N PRO A 27 2.69 -9.22 6.18
CA PRO A 27 1.64 -8.26 5.81
C PRO A 27 1.99 -6.81 6.17
N GLU A 28 3.06 -6.60 6.92
CA GLU A 28 3.49 -5.27 7.35
C GLU A 28 4.59 -4.68 6.46
N THR A 29 5.09 -5.46 5.50
CA THR A 29 6.11 -5.01 4.55
C THR A 29 5.66 -5.35 3.14
N VAL A 30 5.65 -4.37 2.27
CA VAL A 30 5.26 -4.57 0.87
C VAL A 30 6.33 -4.03 -0.06
N ALA A 31 6.36 -4.58 -1.27
CA ALA A 31 7.27 -4.17 -2.32
C ALA A 31 6.45 -3.74 -3.54
N LEU A 32 6.75 -2.55 -4.04
CA LEU A 32 6.05 -1.97 -5.19
C LEU A 32 7.05 -1.68 -6.30
N ASP A 33 6.55 -1.57 -7.53
CA ASP A 33 7.34 -1.09 -8.66
C ASP A 33 7.55 0.41 -8.49
N ALA A 34 8.77 0.82 -8.17
CA ALA A 34 9.09 2.22 -7.88
C ALA A 34 8.81 3.15 -9.06
N ASP A 35 8.91 2.64 -10.29
CA ASP A 35 8.70 3.46 -11.49
C ASP A 35 7.21 3.76 -11.74
N LYS A 36 6.32 3.06 -11.05
CA LYS A 36 4.87 3.28 -11.16
C LYS A 36 4.31 4.14 -10.05
N VAL A 37 5.16 4.65 -9.18
CA VAL A 37 4.76 5.43 -8.01
C VAL A 37 5.17 6.88 -8.20
N ARG A 38 4.26 7.81 -7.93
CA ARG A 38 4.51 9.26 -8.04
C ARG A 38 4.82 9.83 -6.66
N PHE A 39 6.06 10.21 -6.45
CA PHE A 39 6.48 10.84 -5.19
C PHE A 39 6.11 12.32 -5.16
N PRO A 40 5.88 12.92 -3.99
CA PRO A 40 6.01 12.32 -2.66
C PRO A 40 4.82 11.45 -2.28
N LEU A 41 5.02 10.57 -1.31
CA LEU A 41 3.95 9.72 -0.79
C LEU A 41 3.22 10.43 0.35
N ILE A 42 1.97 10.05 0.54
CA ILE A 42 1.09 10.60 1.58
C ILE A 42 0.53 9.44 2.38
N ILE A 43 0.59 9.56 3.71
CA ILE A 43 -0.08 8.61 4.61
C ILE A 43 -1.30 9.32 5.16
N ARG A 44 -2.45 8.69 5.08
CA ARG A 44 -3.69 9.23 5.63
C ARG A 44 -4.66 8.12 5.99
N ARG A 45 -5.71 8.47 6.72
CA ARG A 45 -6.82 7.56 6.93
C ARG A 45 -7.65 7.43 5.66
N THR A 46 -8.38 6.33 5.57
CA THR A 46 -9.35 6.14 4.48
C THR A 46 -10.42 7.24 4.53
N GLN A 47 -10.92 7.58 3.38
CA GLN A 47 -11.98 8.57 3.21
C GLN A 47 -13.14 7.93 2.43
N PRO A 48 -14.38 8.39 2.64
CA PRO A 48 -15.51 7.91 1.84
C PRO A 48 -15.22 8.08 0.36
N GLY A 49 -15.54 7.05 -0.41
CA GLY A 49 -15.32 7.07 -1.84
C GLY A 49 -13.95 6.60 -2.31
N ASP A 50 -13.02 6.33 -1.39
CA ASP A 50 -11.71 5.79 -1.77
C ASP A 50 -11.87 4.48 -2.54
N ARG A 51 -11.11 4.36 -3.62
CA ARG A 51 -11.11 3.17 -4.47
C ARG A 51 -9.69 2.73 -4.77
N PHE A 52 -9.52 1.46 -5.02
CA PHE A 52 -8.24 0.89 -5.47
C PHE A 52 -8.52 -0.40 -6.23
N VAL A 53 -7.50 -0.96 -6.86
CA VAL A 53 -7.59 -2.25 -7.53
C VAL A 53 -6.83 -3.25 -6.66
N PRO A 54 -7.52 -4.09 -5.88
CA PRO A 54 -6.83 -5.05 -5.01
C PRO A 54 -5.92 -5.98 -5.81
N LEU A 55 -4.75 -6.28 -5.26
CA LEU A 55 -3.80 -7.19 -5.91
C LEU A 55 -4.50 -8.49 -6.30
N GLY A 56 -4.33 -8.90 -7.54
CA GLY A 56 -4.95 -10.11 -8.07
C GLY A 56 -6.33 -9.89 -8.69
N MET A 57 -6.88 -8.69 -8.60
CA MET A 57 -8.17 -8.35 -9.19
C MET A 57 -8.00 -7.48 -10.43
N LYS A 58 -9.01 -7.49 -11.30
CA LYS A 58 -8.96 -6.72 -12.56
C LYS A 58 -9.66 -5.38 -12.47
N GLY A 59 -10.62 -5.22 -11.58
CA GLY A 59 -11.42 -4.01 -11.48
C GLY A 59 -11.25 -3.29 -10.17
N GLY A 60 -11.64 -2.02 -10.15
CA GLY A 60 -11.61 -1.20 -8.95
C GLY A 60 -12.66 -1.62 -7.94
N LYS A 61 -12.36 -1.37 -6.68
CA LYS A 61 -13.25 -1.68 -5.57
C LYS A 61 -13.19 -0.55 -4.55
N LEU A 62 -14.32 -0.25 -3.93
CA LEU A 62 -14.33 0.69 -2.82
C LEU A 62 -13.51 0.10 -1.67
N VAL A 63 -12.68 0.93 -1.05
CA VAL A 63 -11.90 0.51 0.12
C VAL A 63 -12.83 0.06 1.24
N SER A 64 -13.94 0.76 1.46
CA SER A 64 -14.91 0.38 2.49
C SER A 64 -15.48 -1.02 2.24
N ASP A 65 -15.78 -1.36 0.98
CA ASP A 65 -16.29 -2.69 0.64
C ASP A 65 -15.21 -3.76 0.84
N PHE A 66 -13.98 -3.44 0.45
CA PHE A 66 -12.86 -4.34 0.66
C PHE A 66 -12.68 -4.66 2.15
N LEU A 67 -12.72 -3.65 3.00
CA LEU A 67 -12.56 -3.83 4.44
C LEU A 67 -13.73 -4.61 5.04
N THR A 68 -14.95 -4.38 4.54
CA THR A 68 -16.12 -5.15 4.95
C THR A 68 -15.94 -6.63 4.60
N ASP A 69 -15.45 -6.93 3.40
CA ASP A 69 -15.18 -8.30 2.96
C ASP A 69 -14.09 -8.96 3.82
N GLN A 70 -13.15 -8.16 4.35
CA GLN A 70 -12.14 -8.63 5.29
C GLN A 70 -12.67 -8.75 6.72
N LYS A 71 -13.96 -8.52 6.91
CA LYS A 71 -14.65 -8.60 8.21
C LYS A 71 -14.10 -7.63 9.24
N LYS A 72 -13.65 -6.46 8.77
CA LYS A 72 -13.19 -5.39 9.66
C LYS A 72 -14.38 -4.72 10.35
N SER A 73 -14.23 -4.42 11.63
CA SER A 73 -15.25 -3.70 12.39
C SER A 73 -15.38 -2.25 11.93
N VAL A 74 -16.46 -1.59 12.35
CA VAL A 74 -16.62 -0.16 12.06
C VAL A 74 -15.45 0.65 12.61
N TRP A 75 -15.00 0.30 13.82
CA TRP A 75 -13.85 0.97 14.43
C TRP A 75 -12.59 0.78 13.62
N GLU A 76 -12.29 -0.44 13.21
CA GLU A 76 -11.13 -0.75 12.38
C GLU A 76 -11.17 -0.01 11.06
N LYS A 77 -12.34 0.05 10.42
CA LYS A 77 -12.50 0.75 9.14
C LYS A 77 -12.23 2.26 9.28
N ARG A 78 -12.66 2.86 10.38
CA ARG A 78 -12.44 4.30 10.63
C ARG A 78 -10.98 4.62 10.89
N HIS A 79 -10.23 3.68 11.42
CA HIS A 79 -8.83 3.89 11.78
C HIS A 79 -7.86 3.29 10.76
N GLN A 80 -8.36 2.76 9.66
CA GLN A 80 -7.54 2.20 8.60
C GLN A 80 -6.73 3.30 7.92
N VAL A 81 -5.43 3.05 7.78
CA VAL A 81 -4.49 3.96 7.16
C VAL A 81 -4.12 3.43 5.78
N VAL A 82 -3.96 4.34 4.84
CA VAL A 82 -3.53 4.02 3.48
C VAL A 82 -2.29 4.84 3.13
N VAL A 83 -1.47 4.31 2.25
CA VAL A 83 -0.37 5.03 1.63
C VAL A 83 -0.78 5.39 0.22
N CYS A 84 -0.71 6.68 -0.11
CA CYS A 84 -1.07 7.20 -1.42
C CYS A 84 0.15 7.83 -2.09
N ASP A 85 0.11 7.96 -3.41
CA ASP A 85 1.12 8.71 -4.14
C ASP A 85 0.72 10.19 -4.25
N ALA A 86 1.54 10.96 -4.99
CA ALA A 86 1.33 12.41 -5.15
C ALA A 86 0.01 12.73 -5.87
N GLU A 87 -0.55 11.80 -6.61
CA GLU A 87 -1.81 11.98 -7.33
C GLU A 87 -3.00 11.41 -6.56
N ASP A 88 -2.80 11.12 -5.27
CA ASP A 88 -3.81 10.54 -4.36
C ASP A 88 -4.28 9.14 -4.80
N GLN A 89 -3.47 8.44 -5.60
CA GLN A 89 -3.74 7.04 -5.91
C GLN A 89 -3.35 6.19 -4.71
N ILE A 90 -4.26 5.36 -4.24
CA ILE A 90 -3.97 4.45 -3.13
C ILE A 90 -3.02 3.36 -3.62
N LEU A 91 -1.90 3.20 -2.91
CA LEU A 91 -0.88 2.20 -3.22
C LEU A 91 -1.00 0.99 -2.31
N TRP A 92 -1.34 1.20 -1.06
CA TRP A 92 -1.36 0.15 -0.06
C TRP A 92 -2.39 0.45 1.02
N ILE A 93 -3.25 -0.53 1.29
CA ILE A 93 -4.08 -0.55 2.50
C ILE A 93 -3.18 -1.15 3.58
N VAL A 94 -2.66 -0.32 4.48
CA VAL A 94 -1.61 -0.70 5.42
C VAL A 94 -2.02 -1.92 6.24
N GLY A 95 -1.15 -2.92 6.27
CA GLY A 95 -1.43 -4.19 6.94
C GLY A 95 -2.26 -5.17 6.13
N ASN A 96 -2.68 -4.79 4.93
CA ASN A 96 -3.53 -5.60 4.06
C ASN A 96 -2.93 -5.73 2.66
N ARG A 97 -3.59 -5.14 1.68
CA ARG A 97 -3.29 -5.44 0.28
C ARG A 97 -2.80 -4.19 -0.45
N ILE A 98 -1.88 -4.39 -1.40
CA ILE A 98 -1.41 -3.33 -2.29
C ILE A 98 -2.37 -3.18 -3.48
N ASP A 99 -2.24 -2.07 -4.19
CA ASP A 99 -2.93 -1.87 -5.45
C ASP A 99 -2.25 -2.70 -6.55
N HIS A 100 -3.05 -3.37 -7.35
CA HIS A 100 -2.57 -4.26 -8.40
C HIS A 100 -1.71 -3.53 -9.44
N ARG A 101 -2.02 -2.26 -9.69
CA ARG A 101 -1.35 -1.48 -10.73
C ARG A 101 0.11 -1.13 -10.41
N VAL A 102 0.50 -1.20 -9.14
CA VAL A 102 1.86 -0.90 -8.71
C VAL A 102 2.63 -2.14 -8.25
N ARG A 103 2.12 -3.33 -8.58
CA ARG A 103 2.78 -4.57 -8.21
C ARG A 103 4.09 -4.76 -8.95
N ILE A 104 4.96 -5.58 -8.40
CA ILE A 104 6.18 -5.99 -9.08
C ILE A 104 5.84 -6.97 -10.20
N THR A 105 6.39 -6.73 -11.37
CA THR A 105 6.24 -7.60 -12.55
C THR A 105 7.62 -7.99 -13.06
N ASP A 106 7.65 -8.81 -14.11
CA ASP A 106 8.91 -9.22 -14.73
C ASP A 106 9.72 -8.05 -15.29
N SER A 107 9.07 -6.92 -15.60
CA SER A 107 9.73 -5.75 -16.12
C SER A 107 10.18 -4.77 -15.03
N THR A 108 9.85 -5.03 -13.79
CA THR A 108 10.24 -4.16 -12.68
C THR A 108 11.75 -4.23 -12.44
N ARG A 109 12.40 -3.08 -12.38
CA ARG A 109 13.83 -2.97 -12.12
C ARG A 109 14.14 -2.35 -10.77
N ARG A 110 13.37 -1.33 -10.38
CA ARG A 110 13.53 -0.63 -9.11
C ARG A 110 12.34 -0.92 -8.22
N VAL A 111 12.64 -1.19 -6.98
CA VAL A 111 11.63 -1.60 -6.00
C VAL A 111 11.54 -0.56 -4.90
N LEU A 112 10.32 -0.18 -4.56
CA LEU A 112 10.03 0.60 -3.37
C LEU A 112 9.55 -0.35 -2.29
N LEU A 113 10.27 -0.40 -1.18
CA LEU A 113 9.87 -1.18 -0.01
C LEU A 113 9.18 -0.24 0.99
N ILE A 114 8.01 -0.64 1.44
CA ILE A 114 7.26 0.11 2.45
C ILE A 114 7.02 -0.81 3.63
N GLU A 115 7.48 -0.40 4.79
CA GLU A 115 7.40 -1.21 6.00
C GLU A 115 6.66 -0.44 7.09
N LYS A 116 5.67 -1.08 7.69
CA LYS A 116 5.00 -0.54 8.87
C LYS A 116 5.82 -0.92 10.11
N LEU A 117 6.28 0.08 10.85
CA LEU A 117 7.11 -0.13 12.04
C LEU A 117 6.30 -0.18 13.32
N SER A 118 5.15 0.47 13.36
CA SER A 118 4.34 0.52 14.58
C SER A 118 2.88 0.81 14.27
#